data_5520aa5a9cca93f6b8c5ee6e814b3e79
#
_entry.id   5520aa5a9cca93f6b8c5ee6e814b3e79
#
_cell.length_a   1.000
_cell.length_b   1.000
_cell.length_c   1.000
_cell.angle_alpha   90.00
_cell.angle_beta   90.00
_cell.angle_gamma   90.00
#
_symmetry.space_group_name_H-M   'P 1'
#
loop_
_entity.id
_entity.type
_entity.pdbx_description
1 polymer ?
#
loop_
_entity_poly.entity_id
_entity_poly.type
_entity_poly.pdbx_seq_one_letter_code
_entity_poly.pdbx_strand_id
1 'polypeptide(L)'
;MFSEQFYSVQDGRIVISAPQASYFAKEIAGDFNPIHDPDARRFCVPGDLLFTIVVSRFGLSENMTFKFRNLLGAEVPLEFRESENGEAINVVDEAGKVYLEVTRKGAVTRDE
;
A
#
# COMPACT_ATOMS: atom_id res chain seq x y z
N MET A 1 -11.48 -8.03 9.05
CA MET A 1 -10.66 -8.24 7.86
C MET A 1 -10.56 -6.96 7.05
N PHE A 2 -9.36 -6.62 6.60
CA PHE A 2 -9.17 -5.43 5.77
C PHE A 2 -9.85 -5.66 4.42
N SER A 3 -10.78 -4.79 4.08
CA SER A 3 -11.67 -5.09 2.98
C SER A 3 -11.22 -4.47 1.65
N GLU A 4 -11.75 -5.04 0.58
CA GLU A 4 -11.52 -4.57 -0.78
C GLU A 4 -12.17 -3.22 -1.07
N GLN A 5 -12.79 -2.57 -0.06
CA GLN A 5 -13.29 -1.21 -0.19
C GLN A 5 -12.18 -0.21 -0.53
N PHE A 6 -10.94 -0.53 -0.14
CA PHE A 6 -9.83 0.41 -0.25
C PHE A 6 -8.94 0.16 -1.45
N TYR A 7 -9.14 -0.95 -2.16
CA TYR A 7 -8.40 -1.25 -3.36
C TYR A 7 -9.16 -2.27 -4.21
N SER A 8 -8.76 -2.37 -5.47
CA SER A 8 -9.29 -3.38 -6.39
C SER A 8 -8.15 -4.27 -6.87
N VAL A 9 -8.48 -5.47 -7.31
CA VAL A 9 -7.52 -6.37 -7.94
C VAL A 9 -7.90 -6.48 -9.42
N GLN A 10 -6.97 -6.09 -10.30
CA GLN A 10 -7.18 -6.12 -11.74
C GLN A 10 -5.99 -6.82 -12.39
N ASP A 11 -6.24 -7.93 -13.07
CA ASP A 11 -5.20 -8.74 -13.72
C ASP A 11 -4.07 -9.11 -12.74
N GLY A 12 -4.44 -9.46 -11.50
CA GLY A 12 -3.48 -9.85 -10.47
C GLY A 12 -2.75 -8.69 -9.82
N ARG A 13 -3.07 -7.45 -10.20
CA ARG A 13 -2.43 -6.25 -9.65
C ARG A 13 -3.38 -5.48 -8.76
N ILE A 14 -2.79 -4.82 -7.76
CA ILE A 14 -3.54 -3.97 -6.83
C ILE A 14 -3.68 -2.58 -7.45
N VAL A 15 -4.90 -2.08 -7.50
CA VAL A 15 -5.19 -0.73 -8.02
C VAL A 15 -5.97 0.04 -6.96
N ILE A 16 -5.53 1.25 -6.65
CA ILE A 16 -6.19 2.12 -5.68
C ILE A 16 -6.72 3.34 -6.40
N SER A 17 -8.04 3.53 -6.36
CA SER A 17 -8.67 4.71 -6.95
C SER A 17 -8.58 5.90 -6.01
N ALA A 18 -8.72 7.10 -6.57
CA ALA A 18 -8.73 8.32 -5.75
C ALA A 18 -9.85 8.29 -4.70
N PRO A 19 -11.08 7.90 -5.02
CA PRO A 19 -12.13 7.80 -3.99
C PRO A 19 -11.80 6.78 -2.89
N GLN A 20 -11.22 5.64 -3.23
CA GLN A 20 -10.83 4.63 -2.24
C GLN A 20 -9.77 5.17 -1.28
N ALA A 21 -8.75 5.83 -1.83
CA ALA A 21 -7.67 6.40 -1.03
C ALA A 21 -8.18 7.52 -0.12
N SER A 22 -9.03 8.39 -0.65
CA SER A 22 -9.62 9.48 0.11
C SER A 22 -10.49 8.95 1.25
N TYR A 23 -11.29 7.93 0.97
CA TYR A 23 -12.13 7.31 1.99
C TYR A 23 -11.28 6.74 3.12
N PHE A 24 -10.21 6.03 2.78
CA PHE A 24 -9.29 5.48 3.79
C PHE A 24 -8.68 6.61 4.63
N ALA A 25 -8.18 7.66 3.97
CA ALA A 25 -7.54 8.77 4.68
C ALA A 25 -8.49 9.39 5.71
N LYS A 26 -9.71 9.66 5.30
CA LYS A 26 -10.66 10.39 6.14
C LYS A 26 -11.33 9.51 7.18
N GLU A 27 -11.77 8.32 6.80
CA GLU A 27 -12.61 7.48 7.65
C GLU A 27 -11.82 6.50 8.52
N ILE A 28 -10.65 6.08 8.08
CA ILE A 28 -9.84 5.10 8.79
C ILE A 28 -8.67 5.77 9.49
N ALA A 29 -7.88 6.56 8.75
CA ALA A 29 -6.66 7.17 9.29
C ALA A 29 -6.91 8.52 9.97
N GLY A 30 -8.07 9.14 9.75
CA GLY A 30 -8.35 10.48 10.29
C GLY A 30 -7.45 11.56 9.68
N ASP A 31 -6.98 11.34 8.48
CA ASP A 31 -6.07 12.25 7.79
C ASP A 31 -6.86 13.09 6.79
N PHE A 32 -6.98 14.39 7.09
CA PHE A 32 -7.75 15.32 6.27
C PHE A 32 -6.87 16.20 5.39
N ASN A 33 -5.61 15.81 5.18
CA ASN A 33 -4.72 16.56 4.32
C ASN A 33 -5.30 16.60 2.89
N PRO A 34 -5.44 17.81 2.30
CA PRO A 34 -6.05 17.94 0.97
C PRO A 34 -5.37 17.15 -0.15
N ILE A 35 -4.11 16.74 0.01
CA ILE A 35 -3.44 15.93 -1.03
C ILE A 35 -4.09 14.56 -1.21
N HIS A 36 -4.93 14.13 -0.26
CA HIS A 36 -5.66 12.86 -0.37
C HIS A 36 -7.09 13.05 -0.88
N ASP A 37 -7.49 14.27 -1.21
CA ASP A 37 -8.81 14.52 -1.80
C ASP A 37 -8.83 14.03 -3.24
N PRO A 38 -9.94 13.44 -3.70
CA PRO A 38 -9.98 12.84 -5.05
C PRO A 38 -9.68 13.81 -6.17
N ASP A 39 -9.95 15.09 -5.97
CA ASP A 39 -9.75 16.13 -6.98
C ASP A 39 -8.49 16.96 -6.74
N ALA A 40 -7.61 16.53 -5.82
CA ALA A 40 -6.39 17.24 -5.53
C ALA A 40 -5.47 17.25 -6.76
N ARG A 41 -4.84 18.37 -7.01
CA ARG A 41 -3.95 18.56 -8.15
C ARG A 41 -2.76 17.60 -8.13
N ARG A 42 -2.21 17.38 -6.95
CA ARG A 42 -1.10 16.46 -6.73
C ARG A 42 -1.55 15.35 -5.80
N PHE A 43 -2.64 14.72 -6.18
CA PHE A 43 -3.20 13.65 -5.38
C PHE A 43 -2.16 12.56 -5.13
N CYS A 44 -2.11 12.07 -3.89
CA CYS A 44 -1.34 10.88 -3.58
C CYS A 44 -2.12 9.97 -2.65
N VAL A 45 -1.84 8.67 -2.78
CA VAL A 45 -2.39 7.64 -1.91
C VAL A 45 -1.70 7.74 -0.55
N PRO A 46 -2.46 7.70 0.57
CA PRO A 46 -1.84 7.74 1.90
C PRO A 46 -0.87 6.57 2.10
N GLY A 47 0.31 6.87 2.65
CA GLY A 47 1.28 5.82 2.97
C GLY A 47 0.71 4.78 3.93
N ASP A 48 -0.14 5.21 4.87
CA ASP A 48 -0.79 4.31 5.82
C ASP A 48 -1.65 3.25 5.13
N LEU A 49 -2.23 3.57 3.97
CA LEU A 49 -3.00 2.59 3.21
C LEU A 49 -2.07 1.51 2.65
N LEU A 50 -0.93 1.90 2.08
CA LEU A 50 0.04 0.92 1.58
C LEU A 50 0.57 0.05 2.72
N PHE A 51 0.88 0.65 3.87
CA PHE A 51 1.28 -0.08 5.06
C PHE A 51 0.23 -1.13 5.44
N THR A 52 -1.05 -0.71 5.49
CA THR A 52 -2.14 -1.59 5.87
C THR A 52 -2.31 -2.75 4.88
N ILE A 53 -2.18 -2.48 3.58
CA ILE A 53 -2.27 -3.53 2.56
C ILE A 53 -1.14 -4.55 2.74
N VAL A 54 0.09 -4.09 2.97
CA VAL A 54 1.24 -4.98 3.19
C VAL A 54 0.99 -5.88 4.40
N VAL A 55 0.61 -5.29 5.52
CA VAL A 55 0.37 -6.07 6.75
C VAL A 55 -0.78 -7.05 6.56
N SER A 56 -1.85 -6.63 5.88
CA SER A 56 -3.01 -7.47 5.63
C SER A 56 -2.65 -8.68 4.75
N ARG A 57 -1.82 -8.50 3.75
CA ARG A 57 -1.48 -9.56 2.80
C ARG A 57 -0.31 -10.43 3.23
N PHE A 58 0.68 -9.84 3.90
CA PHE A 58 1.94 -10.53 4.22
C PHE A 58 2.15 -10.77 5.71
N GLY A 59 1.32 -10.17 6.55
CA GLY A 59 1.43 -10.34 8.00
C GLY A 59 2.41 -9.38 8.64
N LEU A 60 2.44 -9.42 9.96
CA LEU A 60 3.30 -8.58 10.78
C LEU A 60 4.51 -9.40 11.24
N SER A 61 5.71 -8.84 11.11
CA SER A 61 6.94 -9.45 11.62
C SER A 61 7.41 -8.70 12.85
N GLU A 62 8.28 -9.33 13.65
CA GLU A 62 8.85 -8.71 14.84
C GLU A 62 9.60 -7.42 14.51
N ASN A 63 10.31 -7.41 13.37
CA ASN A 63 11.05 -6.25 12.91
C ASN A 63 10.68 -5.95 11.48
N MET A 64 10.08 -4.80 11.24
CA MET A 64 9.71 -4.35 9.90
C MET A 64 10.15 -2.92 9.69
N THR A 65 10.73 -2.66 8.53
CA THR A 65 11.13 -1.32 8.12
C THR A 65 10.42 -0.98 6.82
N PHE A 66 9.81 0.19 6.76
CA PHE A 66 9.08 0.69 5.59
C PHE A 66 9.79 1.93 5.06
N LYS A 67 10.22 1.88 3.80
CA LYS A 67 10.84 3.02 3.13
C LYS A 67 9.98 3.44 1.94
N PHE A 68 9.36 4.59 2.06
CA PHE A 68 8.56 5.16 0.97
C PHE A 68 9.48 5.89 0.02
N ARG A 69 9.53 5.44 -1.25
CA ARG A 69 10.46 5.96 -2.25
C ARG A 69 9.85 7.00 -3.15
N ASN A 70 8.57 6.86 -3.47
CA ASN A 70 7.87 7.75 -4.39
C ASN A 70 6.44 7.92 -3.95
N LEU A 71 5.86 9.06 -4.29
CA LEU A 71 4.43 9.28 -4.05
C LEU A 71 3.63 8.49 -5.09
N LEU A 72 2.58 7.85 -4.64
CA LEU A 72 1.73 7.02 -5.50
C LEU A 72 0.47 7.80 -5.87
N GLY A 73 0.22 7.95 -7.17
CA GLY A 73 -1.02 8.51 -7.66
C GLY A 73 -2.14 7.47 -7.70
N ALA A 74 -3.31 7.90 -8.17
CA ALA A 74 -4.45 7.03 -8.30
C ALA A 74 -4.37 6.15 -9.55
N GLU A 75 -5.04 5.01 -9.50
CA GLU A 75 -5.24 4.11 -10.66
C GLU A 75 -3.96 3.50 -11.23
N VAL A 76 -2.88 3.43 -10.45
CA VAL A 76 -1.62 2.82 -10.88
C VAL A 76 -1.65 1.34 -10.51
N PRO A 77 -1.56 0.43 -11.49
CA PRO A 77 -1.50 -1.00 -11.17
C PRO A 77 -0.20 -1.35 -10.45
N LEU A 78 -0.32 -1.95 -9.29
CA LEU A 78 0.81 -2.25 -8.42
C LEU A 78 1.02 -3.75 -8.29
N GLU A 79 2.29 -4.13 -8.26
CA GLU A 79 2.70 -5.50 -7.95
C GLU A 79 3.46 -5.48 -6.63
N PHE A 80 3.08 -6.35 -5.73
CA PHE A 80 3.74 -6.49 -4.43
C PHE A 80 4.67 -7.70 -4.53
N ARG A 81 5.95 -7.44 -4.78
CA ARG A 81 6.95 -8.48 -5.03
C ARG A 81 7.67 -8.89 -3.75
N GLU A 82 7.47 -10.12 -3.35
CA GLU A 82 8.16 -10.70 -2.20
C GLU A 82 9.44 -11.38 -2.66
N SER A 83 10.55 -11.17 -1.92
CA SER A 83 11.80 -11.86 -2.22
C SER A 83 11.70 -13.34 -1.89
N GLU A 84 12.62 -14.15 -2.44
CA GLU A 84 12.60 -15.61 -2.26
C GLU A 84 12.61 -16.01 -0.79
N ASN A 85 13.38 -15.30 0.03
CA ASN A 85 13.46 -15.62 1.46
C ASN A 85 12.34 -14.95 2.28
N GLY A 86 11.49 -14.18 1.65
CA GLY A 86 10.38 -13.50 2.33
C GLY A 86 10.79 -12.32 3.18
N GLU A 87 12.06 -11.90 3.16
CA GLU A 87 12.52 -10.79 3.99
C GLU A 87 12.32 -9.42 3.37
N ALA A 88 12.05 -9.35 2.08
CA ALA A 88 11.80 -8.08 1.40
C ALA A 88 10.52 -8.13 0.60
N ILE A 89 9.80 -7.01 0.58
CA ILE A 89 8.61 -6.82 -0.25
C ILE A 89 8.76 -5.48 -0.92
N ASN A 90 8.69 -5.45 -2.25
CA ASN A 90 8.75 -4.21 -3.01
C ASN A 90 7.43 -3.96 -3.70
N VAL A 91 6.89 -2.76 -3.54
CA VAL A 91 5.67 -2.33 -4.23
C VAL A 91 6.09 -1.53 -5.45
N VAL A 92 5.83 -2.08 -6.63
CA VAL A 92 6.30 -1.51 -7.90
C VAL A 92 5.16 -1.38 -8.91
N ASP A 93 5.33 -0.46 -9.86
CA ASP A 93 4.39 -0.35 -10.98
C ASP A 93 4.87 -1.17 -12.18
N GLU A 94 4.15 -1.07 -13.29
CA GLU A 94 4.46 -1.83 -14.50
C GLU A 94 5.82 -1.48 -15.09
N ALA A 95 6.29 -0.26 -14.86
CA ALA A 95 7.59 0.19 -15.35
C ALA A 95 8.74 -0.18 -14.42
N GLY A 96 8.43 -0.77 -13.27
CA GLY A 96 9.43 -1.14 -12.28
C GLY A 96 9.77 -0.02 -11.30
N LYS A 97 9.02 1.07 -11.31
CA LYS A 97 9.22 2.15 -10.35
C LYS A 97 8.81 1.69 -8.96
N VAL A 98 9.69 1.86 -7.98
CA VAL A 98 9.44 1.42 -6.61
C VAL A 98 8.79 2.54 -5.83
N TYR A 99 7.66 2.23 -5.19
CA TYR A 99 6.94 3.17 -4.32
C TYR A 99 7.20 2.90 -2.85
N LEU A 100 7.39 1.63 -2.50
CA LEU A 100 7.60 1.23 -1.12
C LEU A 100 8.54 0.04 -1.09
N GLU A 101 9.53 0.11 -0.17
CA GLU A 101 10.40 -1.02 0.13
C GLU A 101 10.16 -1.44 1.56
N VAL A 102 9.85 -2.71 1.77
CA VAL A 102 9.63 -3.26 3.10
C VAL A 102 10.69 -4.31 3.36
N THR A 103 11.35 -4.22 4.50
CA THR A 103 12.23 -5.30 4.98
C THR A 103 11.67 -5.81 6.29
N ARG A 104 11.78 -7.12 6.50
CA ARG A 104 11.23 -7.74 7.71
C ARG A 104 12.12 -8.89 8.17
N LYS A 105 12.18 -9.07 9.49
CA LYS A 105 12.92 -10.15 10.13
C LYS A 105 12.12 -10.67 11.31
N GLY A 106 12.35 -11.93 11.65
CA GLY A 106 11.72 -12.58 12.78
C GLY A 106 10.43 -13.28 12.39
N ALA A 107 9.70 -13.74 13.38
CA ALA A 107 8.47 -14.48 13.16
C ALA A 107 7.41 -13.58 12.50
N VAL A 108 6.67 -14.16 11.57
CA VAL A 108 5.58 -13.46 10.89
C VAL A 108 4.27 -13.92 11.50
N THR A 109 3.46 -12.95 11.93
CA THR A 109 2.11 -13.22 12.42
C THR A 109 1.13 -12.86 11.32
N ARG A 110 0.37 -13.83 10.86
CA ARG A 110 -0.65 -13.62 9.85
C ARG A 110 -2.02 -13.77 10.46
N ASP A 111 -2.88 -12.88 10.09
CA ASP A 111 -4.28 -12.94 10.49
C ASP A 111 -5.02 -13.73 9.42
N GLU A 112 -5.31 -14.98 9.73
CA GLU A 112 -6.02 -15.87 8.81
C GLU A 112 -7.51 -15.96 9.14
#